data_239f22eba3c5642f8880867e2264a91d
#
_entry.id   239f22eba3c5642f8880867e2264a91d
#
_cell.length_a   1.000
_cell.length_b   1.000
_cell.length_c   1.000
_cell.angle_alpha   90.00
_cell.angle_beta   90.00
_cell.angle_gamma   90.00
#
_symmetry.space_group_name_H-M   'P 1'
#
loop_
_entity.id
_entity.type
_entity.pdbx_description
1 polymer ?
#
loop_
_entity_poly.entity_id
_entity_poly.type
_entity_poly.pdbx_seq_one_letter_code
_entity_poly.pdbx_strand_id
1 'polypeptide(L)'
;MAKRKLKRQLTLLQVIMLGTAGTIAAEIFVLTGHVAKIAGPEAVLALALGGLLTLSIALNYCELATTFPVTGGAMTYVGEAFGKGWLMFLVGSLDALSSTFYAALSAVGFAISLSIFIPTLPIIPVAIAVIVIIGAMHVRGVTSAGNLQVVLGAFLLIVFGIFIFKGFFGTGG
;
A
#
# COMPACT_ATOMS: atom_id res chain seq x y z
N MET A 1 -4.70 -26.21 21.77
CA MET A 1 -4.30 -24.79 21.78
C MET A 1 -5.56 -23.93 21.73
N ALA A 2 -5.78 -23.07 22.73
CA ALA A 2 -6.97 -22.21 22.77
C ALA A 2 -6.93 -21.22 21.59
N LYS A 3 -7.94 -21.27 20.73
CA LYS A 3 -8.12 -20.27 19.66
C LYS A 3 -8.32 -18.89 20.31
N ARG A 4 -7.26 -18.10 20.35
CA ARG A 4 -7.34 -16.72 20.83
C ARG A 4 -8.24 -15.95 19.87
N LYS A 5 -9.47 -15.67 20.26
CA LYS A 5 -10.41 -14.90 19.44
C LYS A 5 -9.83 -13.51 19.21
N LEU A 6 -9.59 -13.17 17.96
CA LEU A 6 -9.14 -11.83 17.58
C LEU A 6 -10.23 -10.82 17.98
N LYS A 7 -9.82 -9.74 18.64
CA LYS A 7 -10.72 -8.62 18.94
C LYS A 7 -10.80 -7.72 17.70
N ARG A 8 -12.01 -7.41 17.27
CA ARG A 8 -12.23 -6.40 16.22
C ARG A 8 -11.86 -5.02 16.78
N GLN A 9 -10.77 -4.44 16.31
CA GLN A 9 -10.26 -3.13 16.77
C GLN A 9 -10.41 -2.05 15.69
N LEU A 10 -10.57 -2.44 14.42
CA LEU A 10 -10.70 -1.52 13.29
C LEU A 10 -12.14 -1.46 12.81
N THR A 11 -12.59 -0.27 12.46
CA THR A 11 -13.85 -0.03 11.76
C THR A 11 -13.72 -0.38 10.28
N LEU A 12 -14.85 -0.59 9.60
CA LEU A 12 -14.86 -0.86 8.16
C LEU A 12 -14.18 0.27 7.36
N LEU A 13 -14.42 1.54 7.74
CA LEU A 13 -13.81 2.69 7.09
C LEU A 13 -12.28 2.66 7.23
N GLN A 14 -11.77 2.36 8.43
CA GLN A 14 -10.33 2.23 8.66
C GLN A 14 -9.72 1.11 7.80
N VAL A 15 -10.39 -0.03 7.67
CA VAL A 15 -9.91 -1.15 6.84
C VAL A 15 -9.90 -0.77 5.35
N ILE A 16 -10.96 -0.13 4.86
CA ILE A 16 -11.03 0.36 3.48
C ILE A 16 -9.92 1.38 3.22
N MET A 17 -9.72 2.34 4.11
CA MET A 17 -8.68 3.36 3.94
C MET A 17 -7.26 2.79 4.07
N LEU A 18 -7.05 1.80 4.94
CA LEU A 18 -5.77 1.07 5.02
C LEU A 18 -5.47 0.35 3.70
N GLY A 19 -6.46 -0.32 3.12
CA GLY A 19 -6.30 -0.97 1.81
C GLY A 19 -6.10 0.03 0.68
N THR A 20 -7.00 0.98 0.53
CA THR A 20 -7.00 1.92 -0.61
C THR A 20 -5.81 2.89 -0.55
N ALA A 21 -5.63 3.58 0.56
CA ALA A 21 -4.56 4.57 0.68
C ALA A 21 -3.18 3.91 0.88
N GLY A 22 -3.13 2.68 1.40
CA GLY A 22 -1.91 1.90 1.47
C GLY A 22 -1.40 1.44 0.09
N THR A 23 -2.30 1.18 -0.86
CA THR A 23 -1.94 0.82 -2.24
C THR A 23 -1.66 2.05 -3.12
N ILE A 24 -2.28 3.20 -2.83
CA ILE A 24 -2.00 4.48 -3.50
C ILE A 24 -0.81 5.16 -2.78
N ALA A 25 0.31 4.51 -2.71
CA ALA A 25 1.50 5.03 -2.04
C ALA A 25 2.38 5.89 -2.98
N ALA A 26 3.61 6.12 -2.60
CA ALA A 26 4.57 6.91 -3.38
C ALA A 26 4.76 6.40 -4.81
N GLU A 27 4.50 5.12 -5.05
CA GLU A 27 4.65 4.49 -6.37
C GLU A 27 3.77 5.13 -7.43
N ILE A 28 2.53 5.50 -7.11
CA ILE A 28 1.65 6.09 -8.12
C ILE A 28 2.21 7.42 -8.64
N PHE A 29 2.93 8.16 -7.81
CA PHE A 29 3.56 9.42 -8.21
C PHE A 29 4.90 9.21 -8.91
N VAL A 30 5.71 8.26 -8.44
CA VAL A 30 7.06 8.01 -8.96
C VAL A 30 7.01 7.08 -10.17
N LEU A 31 6.34 5.92 -10.05
CA LEU A 31 6.33 4.90 -11.11
C LEU A 31 5.44 5.28 -12.28
N THR A 32 4.30 5.94 -12.07
CA THR A 32 3.42 6.36 -13.17
C THR A 32 4.14 7.32 -14.11
N GLY A 33 4.91 8.28 -13.57
CA GLY A 33 5.74 9.17 -14.36
C GLY A 33 6.83 8.43 -15.13
N HIS A 34 7.43 7.41 -14.53
CA HIS A 34 8.46 6.59 -15.17
C HIS A 34 7.88 5.71 -16.30
N VAL A 35 6.74 5.07 -16.05
CA VAL A 35 6.02 4.27 -17.05
C VAL A 35 5.58 5.16 -18.22
N ALA A 36 5.03 6.35 -17.96
CA ALA A 36 4.65 7.29 -18.99
C ALA A 36 5.84 7.76 -19.85
N LYS A 37 7.02 7.92 -19.25
CA LYS A 37 8.26 8.27 -19.96
C LYS A 37 8.75 7.16 -20.90
N ILE A 38 8.58 5.89 -20.53
CA ILE A 38 9.03 4.74 -21.32
C ILE A 38 7.99 4.36 -22.38
N ALA A 39 6.72 4.23 -21.99
CA ALA A 39 5.65 3.72 -22.84
C ALA A 39 4.83 4.81 -23.54
N GLY A 40 5.07 6.09 -23.23
CA GLY A 40 4.31 7.19 -23.83
C GLY A 40 2.80 7.05 -23.58
N PRO A 41 1.95 7.32 -24.62
CA PRO A 41 0.49 7.19 -24.51
C PRO A 41 0.01 5.78 -24.20
N GLU A 42 0.78 4.75 -24.54
CA GLU A 42 0.45 3.34 -24.30
C GLU A 42 0.52 2.97 -22.82
N ALA A 43 1.11 3.81 -21.98
CA ALA A 43 1.16 3.65 -20.51
C ALA A 43 -0.24 3.46 -19.92
N VAL A 44 -1.25 4.16 -20.44
CA VAL A 44 -2.64 4.06 -19.95
C VAL A 44 -3.19 2.64 -20.18
N LEU A 45 -2.95 2.08 -21.37
CA LEU A 45 -3.38 0.73 -21.71
C LEU A 45 -2.64 -0.32 -20.87
N ALA A 46 -1.33 -0.16 -20.70
CA ALA A 46 -0.52 -1.06 -19.87
C ALA A 46 -0.99 -1.06 -18.40
N LEU A 47 -1.27 0.11 -17.83
CA LEU A 47 -1.79 0.24 -16.47
C LEU A 47 -3.20 -0.34 -16.33
N ALA A 48 -4.07 -0.16 -17.33
CA ALA A 48 -5.41 -0.72 -17.34
C ALA A 48 -5.39 -2.25 -17.37
N LEU A 49 -4.57 -2.85 -18.26
CA LEU A 49 -4.38 -4.30 -18.33
C LEU A 49 -3.76 -4.87 -17.04
N GLY A 50 -2.76 -4.21 -16.48
CA GLY A 50 -2.19 -4.55 -15.18
C GLY A 50 -3.22 -4.51 -14.06
N GLY A 51 -4.09 -3.50 -14.05
CA GLY A 51 -5.21 -3.38 -13.11
C GLY A 51 -6.21 -4.53 -13.21
N LEU A 52 -6.57 -4.96 -14.43
CA LEU A 52 -7.46 -6.12 -14.65
C LEU A 52 -6.85 -7.42 -14.14
N LEU A 53 -5.54 -7.63 -14.39
CA LEU A 53 -4.84 -8.80 -13.85
C LEU A 53 -4.79 -8.77 -12.31
N THR A 54 -4.50 -7.63 -11.74
CA THR A 54 -4.49 -7.44 -10.27
C THR A 54 -5.86 -7.67 -9.66
N LEU A 55 -6.94 -7.24 -10.34
CA LEU A 55 -8.30 -7.48 -9.88
C LEU A 55 -8.61 -8.99 -9.77
N SER A 56 -8.16 -9.78 -10.75
CA SER A 56 -8.32 -11.25 -10.71
C SER A 56 -7.62 -11.86 -9.50
N ILE A 57 -6.41 -11.38 -9.18
CA ILE A 57 -5.66 -11.82 -7.98
C ILE A 57 -6.40 -11.39 -6.71
N ALA A 58 -6.90 -10.16 -6.65
CA ALA A 58 -7.62 -9.64 -5.50
C ALA A 58 -8.90 -10.44 -5.19
N LEU A 59 -9.64 -10.87 -6.21
CA LEU A 59 -10.82 -11.70 -6.03
C LEU A 59 -10.48 -13.05 -5.39
N ASN A 60 -9.39 -13.70 -5.81
CA ASN A 60 -8.91 -14.94 -5.18
C ASN A 60 -8.53 -14.70 -3.70
N TYR A 61 -7.87 -13.58 -3.38
CA TYR A 61 -7.56 -13.23 -2.00
C TYR A 61 -8.83 -12.98 -1.16
N CYS A 62 -9.86 -12.37 -1.73
CA CYS A 62 -11.15 -12.20 -1.05
C CYS A 62 -11.80 -13.54 -0.69
N GLU A 63 -11.77 -14.51 -1.60
CA GLU A 63 -12.28 -15.86 -1.37
C GLU A 63 -11.48 -16.57 -0.27
N LEU A 64 -10.15 -16.52 -0.33
CA LEU A 64 -9.28 -17.11 0.68
C LEU A 64 -9.48 -16.44 2.06
N ALA A 65 -9.65 -15.12 2.11
CA ALA A 65 -9.87 -14.39 3.36
C ALA A 65 -11.21 -14.74 4.02
N THR A 66 -12.24 -15.04 3.24
CA THR A 66 -13.54 -15.51 3.78
C THR A 66 -13.49 -16.96 4.22
N THR A 67 -12.73 -17.80 3.52
CA THR A 67 -12.55 -19.22 3.83
C THR A 67 -11.67 -19.43 5.06
N PHE A 68 -10.59 -18.66 5.18
CA PHE A 68 -9.63 -18.73 6.28
C PHE A 68 -9.55 -17.41 7.04
N PRO A 69 -10.50 -17.08 7.92
CA PRO A 69 -10.55 -15.81 8.65
C PRO A 69 -9.54 -15.80 9.82
N VAL A 70 -8.26 -15.92 9.50
CA VAL A 70 -7.13 -15.99 10.44
C VAL A 70 -6.07 -14.95 10.07
N THR A 71 -5.18 -14.66 11.00
CA THR A 71 -4.04 -13.76 10.75
C THR A 71 -2.94 -14.47 9.97
N GLY A 72 -2.18 -13.71 9.19
CA GLY A 72 -0.98 -14.20 8.49
C GLY A 72 -1.06 -14.16 6.96
N GLY A 73 -2.21 -13.78 6.39
CA GLY A 73 -2.35 -13.54 4.94
C GLY A 73 -1.87 -14.73 4.09
N ALA A 74 -1.12 -14.43 3.04
CA ALA A 74 -0.62 -15.42 2.07
C ALA A 74 0.11 -16.61 2.72
N MET A 75 0.94 -16.34 3.72
CA MET A 75 1.66 -17.39 4.46
C MET A 75 0.71 -18.41 5.09
N THR A 76 -0.37 -17.93 5.69
CA THR A 76 -1.37 -18.81 6.32
C THR A 76 -2.15 -19.59 5.28
N TYR A 77 -2.56 -18.98 4.19
CA TYR A 77 -3.30 -19.65 3.12
C TYR A 77 -2.49 -20.80 2.51
N VAL A 78 -1.19 -20.55 2.26
CA VAL A 78 -0.27 -21.60 1.79
C VAL A 78 -0.10 -22.71 2.84
N GLY A 79 0.00 -22.33 4.12
CA GLY A 79 0.12 -23.31 5.22
C GLY A 79 -1.11 -24.20 5.38
N GLU A 80 -2.32 -23.70 5.14
CA GLU A 80 -3.56 -24.46 5.18
C GLU A 80 -3.76 -25.34 3.93
N ALA A 81 -3.32 -24.86 2.76
CA ALA A 81 -3.46 -25.59 1.50
C ALA A 81 -2.40 -26.69 1.31
N PHE A 82 -1.15 -26.41 1.63
CA PHE A 82 0.00 -27.28 1.34
C PHE A 82 0.68 -27.84 2.58
N GLY A 83 0.20 -27.51 3.77
CA GLY A 83 0.82 -27.88 5.04
C GLY A 83 1.88 -26.91 5.53
N LYS A 84 2.19 -27.01 6.81
CA LYS A 84 3.17 -26.16 7.51
C LYS A 84 4.60 -26.65 7.21
N GLY A 85 5.07 -26.35 6.03
CA GLY A 85 6.38 -26.76 5.55
C GLY A 85 7.23 -25.60 5.06
N TRP A 86 8.27 -25.93 4.29
CA TRP A 86 9.22 -24.97 3.75
C TRP A 86 8.53 -23.93 2.83
N LEU A 87 7.45 -24.32 2.13
CA LEU A 87 6.69 -23.44 1.24
C LEU A 87 6.04 -22.29 2.02
N MET A 88 5.45 -22.60 3.18
CA MET A 88 4.90 -21.59 4.10
C MET A 88 5.99 -20.62 4.59
N PHE A 89 7.15 -21.16 4.96
CA PHE A 89 8.29 -20.33 5.36
C PHE A 89 8.79 -19.45 4.24
N LEU A 90 8.93 -19.99 3.03
CA LEU A 90 9.37 -19.24 1.85
C LEU A 90 8.42 -18.07 1.55
N VAL A 91 7.11 -18.34 1.47
CA VAL A 91 6.11 -17.30 1.19
C VAL A 91 6.12 -16.22 2.28
N GLY A 92 6.17 -16.61 3.56
CA GLY A 92 6.24 -15.65 4.66
C GLY A 92 7.51 -14.79 4.64
N SER A 93 8.64 -15.40 4.28
CA SER A 93 9.92 -14.68 4.17
C SER A 93 9.94 -13.72 3.00
N LEU A 94 9.39 -14.10 1.84
CA LEU A 94 9.27 -13.25 0.67
C LEU A 94 8.31 -12.09 0.92
N ASP A 95 7.20 -12.33 1.61
CA ASP A 95 6.23 -11.29 1.97
C ASP A 95 6.83 -10.26 2.93
N ALA A 96 7.57 -10.73 3.96
CA ALA A 96 8.28 -9.86 4.88
C ALA A 96 9.36 -9.02 4.17
N LEU A 97 10.13 -9.65 3.28
CA LEU A 97 11.17 -8.98 2.51
C LEU A 97 10.55 -7.93 1.56
N SER A 98 9.51 -8.30 0.82
CA SER A 98 8.77 -7.41 -0.06
C SER A 98 8.21 -6.20 0.68
N SER A 99 7.55 -6.42 1.82
CA SER A 99 7.01 -5.36 2.66
C SER A 99 8.10 -4.41 3.19
N THR A 100 9.28 -4.93 3.48
CA THR A 100 10.42 -4.11 3.93
C THR A 100 10.93 -3.21 2.80
N PHE A 101 11.12 -3.75 1.61
CA PHE A 101 11.51 -2.95 0.44
C PHE A 101 10.45 -1.93 0.06
N TYR A 102 9.17 -2.31 0.14
CA TYR A 102 8.05 -1.41 -0.10
C TYR A 102 8.04 -0.22 0.86
N ALA A 103 8.23 -0.46 2.15
CA ALA A 103 8.31 0.59 3.16
C ALA A 103 9.51 1.53 2.91
N ALA A 104 10.66 0.97 2.52
CA ALA A 104 11.84 1.77 2.17
C ALA A 104 11.61 2.64 0.93
N LEU A 105 11.01 2.05 -0.14
CA LEU A 105 10.68 2.77 -1.36
C LEU A 105 9.71 3.93 -1.09
N SER A 106 8.66 3.67 -0.30
CA SER A 106 7.67 4.70 0.08
C SER A 106 8.28 5.83 0.88
N ALA A 107 9.19 5.53 1.82
CA ALA A 107 9.86 6.54 2.61
C ALA A 107 10.81 7.40 1.77
N VAL A 108 11.56 6.78 0.85
CA VAL A 108 12.44 7.49 -0.10
C VAL A 108 11.59 8.33 -1.06
N GLY A 109 10.50 7.78 -1.60
CA GLY A 109 9.57 8.49 -2.47
C GLY A 109 8.96 9.73 -1.79
N PHE A 110 8.60 9.61 -0.51
CA PHE A 110 8.16 10.75 0.29
C PHE A 110 9.26 11.83 0.43
N ALA A 111 10.49 11.40 0.77
CA ALA A 111 11.62 12.32 0.91
C ALA A 111 11.96 13.04 -0.40
N ILE A 112 11.90 12.35 -1.54
CA ILE A 112 12.07 12.95 -2.87
C ILE A 112 10.96 13.96 -3.15
N SER A 113 9.70 13.62 -2.88
CA SER A 113 8.57 14.53 -3.07
C SER A 113 8.70 15.78 -2.21
N LEU A 114 9.20 15.64 -0.98
CA LEU A 114 9.43 16.78 -0.08
C LEU A 114 10.60 17.65 -0.55
N SER A 115 11.62 17.06 -1.18
CA SER A 115 12.77 17.81 -1.71
C SER A 115 12.40 18.76 -2.87
N ILE A 116 11.27 18.54 -3.53
CA ILE A 116 10.75 19.47 -4.55
C ILE A 116 10.41 20.83 -3.91
N PHE A 117 9.90 20.82 -2.68
CA PHE A 117 9.56 22.04 -1.94
C PHE A 117 10.75 22.62 -1.18
N ILE A 118 11.65 21.76 -0.71
CA ILE A 118 12.83 22.15 0.08
C ILE A 118 14.06 21.44 -0.52
N PRO A 119 14.71 22.05 -1.53
CA PRO A 119 15.82 21.42 -2.28
C PRO A 119 17.06 21.06 -1.44
N THR A 120 17.21 21.69 -0.27
CA THR A 120 18.34 21.44 0.64
C THR A 120 18.16 20.23 1.56
N LEU A 121 16.98 19.57 1.53
CA LEU A 121 16.68 18.45 2.40
C LEU A 121 17.49 17.19 2.02
N PRO A 122 18.21 16.60 2.98
CA PRO A 122 18.92 15.35 2.74
C PRO A 122 17.93 14.17 2.67
N ILE A 123 17.82 13.54 1.51
CA ILE A 123 16.80 12.51 1.22
C ILE A 123 16.89 11.32 2.20
N ILE A 124 18.10 10.78 2.41
CA ILE A 124 18.28 9.57 3.22
C ILE A 124 17.92 9.78 4.69
N PRO A 125 18.42 10.83 5.39
CA PRO A 125 18.02 11.11 6.77
C PRO A 125 16.52 11.34 6.93
N VAL A 126 15.87 12.02 5.98
CA VAL A 126 14.42 12.25 6.00
C VAL A 126 13.66 10.93 5.84
N ALA A 127 14.05 10.06 4.92
CA ALA A 127 13.44 8.76 4.74
C ALA A 127 13.56 7.89 6.01
N ILE A 128 14.74 7.88 6.65
CA ILE A 128 14.95 7.17 7.92
C ILE A 128 14.05 7.75 9.01
N ALA A 129 13.98 9.07 9.15
CA ALA A 129 13.13 9.71 10.14
C ALA A 129 11.65 9.33 9.96
N VAL A 130 11.16 9.29 8.73
CA VAL A 130 9.79 8.87 8.41
C VAL A 130 9.53 7.43 8.85
N ILE A 131 10.44 6.49 8.52
CA ILE A 131 10.31 5.08 8.93
C ILE A 131 10.27 4.97 10.47
N VAL A 132 11.14 5.68 11.17
CA VAL A 132 11.20 5.66 12.63
C VAL A 132 9.93 6.23 13.24
N ILE A 133 9.42 7.36 12.74
CA ILE A 133 8.18 7.99 13.24
C ILE A 133 6.99 7.06 13.03
N ILE A 134 6.83 6.52 11.82
CA ILE A 134 5.72 5.61 11.51
C ILE A 134 5.84 4.31 12.31
N GLY A 135 7.04 3.76 12.43
CA GLY A 135 7.30 2.58 13.27
C GLY A 135 6.93 2.82 14.73
N ALA A 136 7.32 3.96 15.31
CA ALA A 136 6.96 4.34 16.66
C ALA A 136 5.44 4.50 16.86
N MET A 137 4.72 4.99 15.83
CA MET A 137 3.26 5.05 15.86
C MET A 137 2.61 3.66 15.86
N HIS A 138 3.16 2.71 15.10
CA HIS A 138 2.66 1.33 15.10
C HIS A 138 2.84 0.63 16.44
N VAL A 139 3.89 0.93 17.19
CA VAL A 139 4.09 0.40 18.56
C VAL A 139 2.99 0.89 19.52
N ARG A 140 2.40 2.07 19.27
CA ARG A 140 1.29 2.61 20.06
C ARG A 140 -0.07 1.95 19.79
N GLY A 141 -0.16 1.12 18.77
CA GLY A 141 -1.33 0.31 18.47
C GLY A 141 -1.98 0.61 17.12
N VAL A 142 -2.62 -0.42 16.57
CA VAL A 142 -3.24 -0.45 15.23
C VAL A 142 -4.34 0.61 15.05
N THR A 143 -5.06 0.95 16.11
CA THR A 143 -6.15 1.94 16.05
C THR A 143 -5.62 3.34 15.75
N SER A 144 -4.48 3.72 16.32
CA SER A 144 -3.83 5.01 16.05
C SER A 144 -3.37 5.12 14.60
N ALA A 145 -2.75 4.05 14.09
CA ALA A 145 -2.34 3.97 12.68
C ALA A 145 -3.56 4.02 11.74
N GLY A 146 -4.66 3.33 12.08
CA GLY A 146 -5.90 3.33 11.32
C GLY A 146 -6.55 4.72 11.23
N ASN A 147 -6.56 5.48 12.33
CA ASN A 147 -7.09 6.84 12.34
C ASN A 147 -6.26 7.79 11.46
N LEU A 148 -4.94 7.73 11.57
CA LEU A 148 -4.05 8.51 10.71
C LEU A 148 -4.27 8.16 9.24
N GLN A 149 -4.41 6.88 8.93
CA GLN A 149 -4.63 6.42 7.56
C GLN A 149 -5.97 6.92 6.98
N VAL A 150 -7.02 7.04 7.80
CA VAL A 150 -8.29 7.63 7.36
C VAL A 150 -8.11 9.09 6.97
N VAL A 151 -7.40 9.87 7.78
CA VAL A 151 -7.17 11.29 7.51
C VAL A 151 -6.31 11.48 6.26
N LEU A 152 -5.19 10.79 6.19
CA LEU A 152 -4.27 10.88 5.03
C LEU A 152 -4.91 10.33 3.76
N GLY A 153 -5.65 9.22 3.85
CA GLY A 153 -6.36 8.62 2.73
C GLY A 153 -7.49 9.51 2.19
N ALA A 154 -8.27 10.13 3.08
CA ALA A 154 -9.30 11.08 2.67
C ALA A 154 -8.69 12.30 1.96
N PHE A 155 -7.61 12.86 2.51
CA PHE A 155 -6.89 13.96 1.87
C PHE A 155 -6.38 13.57 0.48
N LEU A 156 -5.75 12.41 0.35
CA LEU A 156 -5.26 11.88 -0.91
C LEU A 156 -6.38 11.72 -1.95
N LEU A 157 -7.51 11.13 -1.57
CA LEU A 157 -8.66 10.95 -2.46
C LEU A 157 -9.27 12.28 -2.92
N ILE A 158 -9.30 13.28 -2.04
CA ILE A 158 -9.74 14.65 -2.42
C ILE A 158 -8.79 15.25 -3.46
N VAL A 159 -7.48 15.15 -3.23
CA VAL A 159 -6.47 15.67 -4.18
C VAL A 159 -6.60 14.96 -5.53
N PHE A 160 -6.75 13.64 -5.55
CA PHE A 160 -7.00 12.89 -6.80
C PHE A 160 -8.30 13.30 -7.48
N GLY A 161 -9.38 13.48 -6.71
CA GLY A 161 -10.66 13.94 -7.24
C GLY A 161 -10.53 15.30 -7.95
N ILE A 162 -9.82 16.25 -7.33
CA ILE A 162 -9.54 17.56 -7.93
C ILE A 162 -8.69 17.42 -9.20
N PHE A 163 -7.67 16.56 -9.16
CA PHE A 163 -6.78 16.35 -10.30
C PHE A 163 -7.53 15.73 -11.48
N ILE A 164 -8.36 14.71 -11.24
CA ILE A 164 -9.19 14.05 -12.25
C ILE A 164 -10.21 15.07 -12.81
N PHE A 165 -10.88 15.83 -11.95
CA PHE A 165 -11.84 16.83 -12.37
C PHE A 165 -11.20 17.88 -13.27
N LYS A 166 -10.05 18.41 -12.89
CA LYS A 166 -9.29 19.35 -13.73
C LYS A 166 -8.81 18.74 -15.04
N GLY A 167 -8.44 17.45 -15.04
CA GLY A 167 -8.02 16.76 -16.26
C GLY A 167 -9.16 16.55 -17.28
N PHE A 168 -10.38 16.31 -16.78
CA PHE A 168 -11.55 16.09 -17.64
C PHE A 168 -12.24 17.38 -18.07
N PHE A 169 -12.32 18.38 -17.19
CA PHE A 169 -13.09 19.61 -17.39
C PHE A 169 -12.20 20.85 -17.55
N GLY A 170 -10.92 20.76 -17.23
CA GLY A 170 -9.97 21.81 -17.55
C GLY A 170 -9.66 21.73 -19.04
N THR A 171 -10.30 22.60 -19.83
CA THR A 171 -9.91 22.82 -21.22
C THR A 171 -8.42 23.11 -21.26
N GLY A 172 -7.68 22.24 -21.98
CA GLY A 172 -6.26 22.45 -22.16
C GLY A 172 -5.99 23.84 -22.70
N GLY A 173 -5.24 24.62 -21.92
CA GLY A 173 -4.52 25.78 -22.37
C GLY A 173 -3.05 25.39 -22.51
#